data_89d21833fda89fb96eb65a3727b0be74
#
_entry.id   89d21833fda89fb96eb65a3727b0be74
#
_cell.length_a   1.000
_cell.length_b   1.000
_cell.length_c   1.000
_cell.angle_alpha   90.00
_cell.angle_beta   90.00
_cell.angle_gamma   90.00
#
_symmetry.space_group_name_H-M   'P 1'
#
loop_
_entity.id
_entity.type
_entity.pdbx_description
1 polymer ?
#
loop_
_entity_poly.entity_id
_entity_poly.type
_entity_poly.pdbx_seq_one_letter_code
_entity_poly.pdbx_strand_id
1 'polypeptide(L)'
;MKLKIGNVELENNVILAPMAGVTDMPYRILCREQGAGLVCMEMVSAKAILYKNKNTQELLKVDERERPVSLQLFGSDPDIVADIAASLEDGPYDIFDINMGCPVPKIVKNGEGSALMRNPKLVEEILTKLVKAVKKPVTVKFRKGFDDTCINAVEIAKIAESAGVAAVAVHGRTREQYYSGKADWNIIREVKKAVKIPVIGNGDVFTPQDAKRLVEE
;
A
#
# COMPACT_ATOMS: atom_id res chain seq x y z
N MET A 1 -11.04 14.01 13.72
CA MET A 1 -11.72 13.85 12.42
C MET A 1 -11.51 12.40 11.99
N LYS A 2 -12.55 11.68 11.59
CA LYS A 2 -12.40 10.30 11.12
C LYS A 2 -11.70 10.31 9.76
N LEU A 3 -10.73 9.41 9.56
CA LEU A 3 -10.05 9.26 8.27
C LEU A 3 -11.02 8.63 7.25
N LYS A 4 -11.05 9.18 6.05
CA LYS A 4 -11.84 8.64 4.94
C LYS A 4 -10.93 8.34 3.74
N ILE A 5 -10.99 7.13 3.22
CA ILE A 5 -10.24 6.70 2.02
C ILE A 5 -11.28 6.36 0.95
N GLY A 6 -11.44 7.22 -0.05
CA GLY A 6 -12.55 7.12 -1.00
C GLY A 6 -13.91 7.15 -0.29
N ASN A 7 -14.68 6.08 -0.40
CA ASN A 7 -15.97 5.89 0.28
C ASN A 7 -15.87 5.09 1.60
N VAL A 8 -14.68 4.61 1.97
CA VAL A 8 -14.44 3.85 3.21
C VAL A 8 -14.10 4.79 4.35
N GLU A 9 -14.94 4.82 5.39
CA GLU A 9 -14.73 5.61 6.61
C GLU A 9 -14.10 4.72 7.68
N LEU A 10 -12.97 5.17 8.25
CA LEU A 10 -12.24 4.47 9.28
C LEU A 10 -12.58 5.04 10.67
N GLU A 11 -12.66 4.17 11.67
CA GLU A 11 -12.92 4.56 13.05
C GLU A 11 -11.82 5.45 13.65
N ASN A 12 -10.58 5.23 13.20
CA ASN A 12 -9.39 5.97 13.62
C ASN A 12 -8.30 5.93 12.56
N ASN A 13 -7.17 6.59 12.82
CA ASN A 13 -6.04 6.74 11.89
C ASN A 13 -4.96 5.65 12.03
N VAL A 14 -5.17 4.63 12.87
CA VAL A 14 -4.18 3.56 13.07
C VAL A 14 -4.43 2.45 12.07
N ILE A 15 -3.45 2.17 11.23
CA ILE A 15 -3.55 1.22 10.13
C ILE A 15 -2.46 0.16 10.27
N LEU A 16 -2.83 -1.12 10.24
CA LEU A 16 -1.87 -2.22 10.18
C LEU A 16 -1.24 -2.26 8.79
N ALA A 17 0.08 -2.05 8.72
CA ALA A 17 0.81 -2.14 7.46
C ALA A 17 0.95 -3.61 6.98
N PRO A 18 0.96 -3.86 5.65
CA PRO A 18 1.15 -5.20 5.11
C PRO A 18 2.57 -5.70 5.34
N MET A 19 2.72 -6.93 5.86
CA MET A 19 4.00 -7.60 6.07
C MET A 19 3.90 -9.08 5.69
N ALA A 20 4.59 -9.48 4.61
CA ALA A 20 4.62 -10.86 4.15
C ALA A 20 5.15 -11.82 5.24
N GLY A 21 4.43 -12.90 5.50
CA GLY A 21 4.73 -13.86 6.56
C GLY A 21 4.38 -13.41 7.98
N VAL A 22 3.68 -12.27 8.13
CA VAL A 22 3.30 -11.72 9.45
C VAL A 22 1.82 -11.34 9.49
N THR A 23 1.33 -10.59 8.52
CA THR A 23 -0.06 -10.10 8.52
C THR A 23 -1.02 -11.11 7.91
N ASP A 24 -0.98 -12.35 8.40
CA ASP A 24 -1.96 -13.39 8.11
C ASP A 24 -3.34 -13.06 8.74
N MET A 25 -4.36 -13.80 8.37
CA MET A 25 -5.73 -13.53 8.82
C MET A 25 -5.87 -13.53 10.37
N PRO A 26 -5.33 -14.51 11.13
CA PRO A 26 -5.39 -14.48 12.60
C PRO A 26 -4.75 -13.22 13.20
N TYR A 27 -3.59 -12.81 12.69
CA TYR A 27 -2.92 -11.61 13.17
C TYR A 27 -3.70 -10.32 12.84
N ARG A 28 -4.31 -10.23 11.66
CA ARG A 28 -5.16 -9.11 11.28
C ARG A 28 -6.40 -8.98 12.18
N ILE A 29 -7.05 -10.10 12.50
CA ILE A 29 -8.17 -10.13 13.44
C ILE A 29 -7.74 -9.60 14.82
N LEU A 30 -6.62 -10.09 15.37
CA LEU A 30 -6.08 -9.59 16.64
C LEU A 30 -5.82 -8.07 16.60
N CYS A 31 -5.26 -7.56 15.50
CA CYS A 31 -5.04 -6.13 15.35
C CYS A 31 -6.36 -5.32 15.32
N ARG A 32 -7.41 -5.85 14.68
CA ARG A 32 -8.75 -5.23 14.69
C ARG A 32 -9.33 -5.23 16.10
N GLU A 33 -9.24 -6.32 16.83
CA GLU A 33 -9.68 -6.40 18.23
C GLU A 33 -8.93 -5.41 19.13
N GLN A 34 -7.67 -5.09 18.81
CA GLN A 34 -6.89 -4.06 19.49
C GLN A 34 -7.15 -2.64 18.97
N GLY A 35 -8.10 -2.45 18.06
CA GLY A 35 -8.58 -1.15 17.61
C GLY A 35 -7.89 -0.59 16.36
N ALA A 36 -7.21 -1.40 15.54
CA ALA A 36 -6.74 -0.92 14.24
C ALA A 36 -7.92 -0.46 13.38
N GLY A 37 -7.89 0.75 12.82
CA GLY A 37 -8.95 1.31 11.99
C GLY A 37 -9.06 0.64 10.61
N LEU A 38 -7.95 0.13 10.08
CA LEU A 38 -7.85 -0.64 8.83
C LEU A 38 -6.74 -1.67 8.99
N VAL A 39 -6.92 -2.85 8.42
CA VAL A 39 -5.85 -3.84 8.29
C VAL A 39 -5.52 -4.10 6.83
N CYS A 40 -4.22 -4.28 6.54
CA CYS A 40 -3.77 -4.62 5.19
C CYS A 40 -3.32 -6.08 5.14
N MET A 41 -3.78 -6.76 4.11
CA MET A 41 -3.38 -8.15 3.83
C MET A 41 -1.92 -8.21 3.38
N GLU A 42 -1.33 -9.39 3.45
CA GLU A 42 -0.05 -9.65 2.81
C GLU A 42 -0.14 -9.38 1.30
N MET A 43 0.99 -8.97 0.71
CA MET A 43 1.01 -8.69 -0.72
C MET A 43 0.83 -9.95 -1.57
N VAL A 44 -0.07 -9.89 -2.55
CA VAL A 44 -0.42 -11.01 -3.43
C VAL A 44 -0.03 -10.70 -4.87
N SER A 45 0.64 -11.63 -5.54
CA SER A 45 1.04 -11.46 -6.94
C SER A 45 -0.16 -11.54 -7.88
N ALA A 46 -0.40 -10.50 -8.67
CA ALA A 46 -1.42 -10.50 -9.72
C ALA A 46 -1.19 -11.64 -10.72
N LYS A 47 0.07 -11.89 -11.13
CA LYS A 47 0.44 -13.03 -11.99
C LYS A 47 0.15 -14.37 -11.33
N ALA A 48 0.41 -14.53 -10.03
CA ALA A 48 0.13 -15.78 -9.34
C ALA A 48 -1.38 -16.08 -9.25
N ILE A 49 -2.21 -15.05 -9.12
CA ILE A 49 -3.67 -15.18 -9.19
C ILE A 49 -4.08 -15.61 -10.60
N LEU A 50 -3.58 -14.93 -11.66
CA LEU A 50 -3.85 -15.24 -13.06
C LEU A 50 -3.56 -16.71 -13.38
N TYR A 51 -2.43 -17.23 -12.89
CA TYR A 51 -2.04 -18.63 -13.09
C TYR A 51 -2.64 -19.61 -12.08
N LYS A 52 -3.62 -19.17 -11.25
CA LYS A 52 -4.35 -20.01 -10.28
C LYS A 52 -3.44 -20.78 -9.33
N ASN A 53 -2.39 -20.12 -8.85
CA ASN A 53 -1.47 -20.72 -7.86
C ASN A 53 -2.23 -21.06 -6.57
N LYS A 54 -2.18 -22.33 -6.14
CA LYS A 54 -2.95 -22.82 -4.98
C LYS A 54 -2.62 -22.08 -3.68
N ASN A 55 -1.36 -21.75 -3.43
CA ASN A 55 -0.96 -21.05 -2.22
C ASN A 55 -1.50 -19.60 -2.17
N THR A 56 -1.77 -19.02 -3.34
CA THR A 56 -2.32 -17.66 -3.45
C THR A 56 -3.76 -17.59 -2.95
N GLN A 57 -4.54 -18.68 -3.10
CA GLN A 57 -5.94 -18.71 -2.67
C GLN A 57 -6.10 -18.56 -1.15
N GLU A 58 -5.16 -19.08 -0.36
CA GLU A 58 -5.17 -18.90 1.10
C GLU A 58 -4.93 -17.45 1.50
N LEU A 59 -4.05 -16.76 0.78
CA LEU A 59 -3.75 -15.34 1.02
C LEU A 59 -4.93 -14.41 0.70
N LEU A 60 -5.88 -14.86 -0.13
CA LEU A 60 -7.06 -14.06 -0.51
C LEU A 60 -8.24 -14.20 0.48
N LYS A 61 -8.15 -15.08 1.46
CA LYS A 61 -9.22 -15.28 2.44
C LYS A 61 -9.34 -14.09 3.39
N VAL A 62 -10.58 -13.73 3.69
CA VAL A 62 -10.95 -12.65 4.61
C VAL A 62 -12.02 -13.16 5.58
N ASP A 63 -11.91 -12.81 6.85
CA ASP A 63 -12.94 -12.98 7.87
C ASP A 63 -13.66 -11.64 8.07
N GLU A 64 -14.99 -11.65 8.23
CA GLU A 64 -15.77 -10.43 8.45
C GLU A 64 -15.31 -9.60 9.66
N ARG A 65 -14.70 -10.25 10.66
CA ARG A 65 -14.18 -9.58 11.87
C ARG A 65 -12.99 -8.66 11.60
N GLU A 66 -12.28 -8.83 10.47
CA GLU A 66 -11.13 -8.00 10.12
C GLU A 66 -11.46 -6.76 9.29
N ARG A 67 -12.72 -6.60 8.89
CA ARG A 67 -13.13 -5.44 8.07
C ARG A 67 -13.17 -4.12 8.87
N PRO A 68 -12.84 -2.96 8.25
CA PRO A 68 -12.42 -2.84 6.85
C PRO A 68 -11.03 -3.41 6.60
N VAL A 69 -10.87 -4.06 5.45
CA VAL A 69 -9.63 -4.74 5.04
C VAL A 69 -9.19 -4.32 3.65
N SER A 70 -7.88 -4.11 3.48
CA SER A 70 -7.26 -3.77 2.20
C SER A 70 -6.53 -4.98 1.62
N LEU A 71 -6.89 -5.37 0.38
CA LEU A 71 -6.15 -6.36 -0.39
C LEU A 71 -4.97 -5.69 -1.08
N GLN A 72 -3.74 -6.09 -0.74
CA GLN A 72 -2.55 -5.57 -1.40
C GLN A 72 -2.11 -6.48 -2.56
N LEU A 73 -2.15 -5.95 -3.78
CA LEU A 73 -1.64 -6.61 -4.99
C LEU A 73 -0.22 -6.11 -5.32
N PHE A 74 0.56 -6.94 -6.02
CA PHE A 74 1.79 -6.49 -6.67
C PHE A 74 1.92 -7.09 -8.07
N GLY A 75 2.57 -6.35 -8.95
CA GLY A 75 2.85 -6.69 -10.33
C GLY A 75 3.45 -5.49 -11.06
N SER A 76 4.02 -5.72 -12.23
CA SER A 76 4.60 -4.68 -13.11
C SER A 76 3.90 -4.61 -14.48
N ASP A 77 2.92 -5.45 -14.72
CA ASP A 77 2.11 -5.45 -15.93
C ASP A 77 0.78 -4.73 -15.65
N PRO A 78 0.53 -3.55 -16.26
CA PRO A 78 -0.65 -2.75 -15.98
C PRO A 78 -1.97 -3.45 -16.30
N ASP A 79 -2.02 -4.25 -17.38
CA ASP A 79 -3.23 -4.94 -17.79
C ASP A 79 -3.54 -6.10 -16.84
N ILE A 80 -2.54 -6.91 -16.51
CA ILE A 80 -2.71 -8.01 -15.55
C ILE A 80 -3.16 -7.50 -14.18
N VAL A 81 -2.57 -6.40 -13.69
CA VAL A 81 -2.94 -5.83 -12.38
C VAL A 81 -4.39 -5.34 -12.40
N ALA A 82 -4.80 -4.64 -13.46
CA ALA A 82 -6.15 -4.11 -13.60
C ALA A 82 -7.19 -5.24 -13.75
N ASP A 83 -6.93 -6.21 -14.61
CA ASP A 83 -7.84 -7.34 -14.86
C ASP A 83 -8.04 -8.21 -13.62
N ILE A 84 -6.96 -8.47 -12.88
CA ILE A 84 -7.04 -9.24 -11.63
C ILE A 84 -7.81 -8.47 -10.56
N ALA A 85 -7.57 -7.18 -10.38
CA ALA A 85 -8.35 -6.38 -9.43
C ALA A 85 -9.83 -6.35 -9.81
N ALA A 86 -10.17 -6.16 -11.10
CA ALA A 86 -11.55 -6.21 -11.58
C ALA A 86 -12.21 -7.57 -11.33
N SER A 87 -11.48 -8.68 -11.50
CA SER A 87 -11.99 -10.02 -11.21
C SER A 87 -12.27 -10.27 -9.72
N LEU A 88 -11.68 -9.46 -8.84
CA LEU A 88 -11.83 -9.53 -7.38
C LEU A 88 -12.74 -8.42 -6.83
N GLU A 89 -13.37 -7.61 -7.68
CA GLU A 89 -14.21 -6.47 -7.28
C GLU A 89 -15.32 -6.86 -6.31
N ASP A 90 -15.98 -7.99 -6.53
CA ASP A 90 -17.08 -8.48 -5.69
C ASP A 90 -16.58 -9.26 -4.44
N GLY A 91 -15.26 -9.35 -4.26
CA GLY A 91 -14.65 -10.00 -3.10
C GLY A 91 -14.85 -9.20 -1.80
N PRO A 92 -14.53 -9.80 -0.64
CA PRO A 92 -14.79 -9.23 0.68
C PRO A 92 -13.82 -8.14 1.10
N TYR A 93 -13.16 -7.49 0.15
CA TYR A 93 -12.19 -6.42 0.37
C TYR A 93 -12.88 -5.05 0.29
N ASP A 94 -12.42 -4.10 1.12
CA ASP A 94 -12.94 -2.73 1.12
C ASP A 94 -12.11 -1.79 0.25
N ILE A 95 -10.81 -2.08 0.10
CA ILE A 95 -9.82 -1.26 -0.62
C ILE A 95 -8.89 -2.19 -1.42
N PHE A 96 -8.50 -1.77 -2.62
CA PHE A 96 -7.35 -2.34 -3.34
C PHE A 96 -6.11 -1.48 -3.10
N ASP A 97 -5.03 -2.09 -2.64
CA ASP A 97 -3.75 -1.43 -2.45
C ASP A 97 -2.69 -2.00 -3.40
N ILE A 98 -1.81 -1.15 -3.91
CA ILE A 98 -0.70 -1.58 -4.77
C ILE A 98 0.63 -1.45 -4.04
N ASN A 99 1.39 -2.55 -4.03
CA ASN A 99 2.73 -2.57 -3.48
C ASN A 99 3.75 -2.01 -4.47
N MET A 100 4.33 -0.87 -4.13
CA MET A 100 5.47 -0.26 -4.82
C MET A 100 6.66 -0.01 -3.86
N GLY A 101 6.71 -0.79 -2.76
CA GLY A 101 7.72 -0.59 -1.71
C GLY A 101 8.49 -1.84 -1.28
N CYS A 102 8.11 -3.04 -1.74
CA CYS A 102 8.79 -4.29 -1.36
C CYS A 102 10.27 -4.25 -1.80
N PRO A 103 11.23 -4.42 -0.86
CA PRO A 103 12.65 -4.33 -1.17
C PRO A 103 13.28 -5.67 -1.57
N VAL A 104 12.54 -6.77 -1.49
CA VAL A 104 13.04 -8.15 -1.65
C VAL A 104 13.65 -8.34 -3.03
N PRO A 105 14.91 -8.87 -3.15
CA PRO A 105 15.63 -8.96 -4.41
C PRO A 105 14.87 -9.70 -5.51
N LYS A 106 14.17 -10.78 -5.16
CA LYS A 106 13.37 -11.57 -6.11
C LYS A 106 12.25 -10.72 -6.77
N ILE A 107 11.58 -9.89 -5.99
CA ILE A 107 10.52 -8.99 -6.47
C ILE A 107 11.13 -7.87 -7.32
N VAL A 108 12.19 -7.23 -6.81
CA VAL A 108 12.87 -6.13 -7.50
C VAL A 108 13.47 -6.55 -8.84
N LYS A 109 14.05 -7.76 -8.94
CA LYS A 109 14.59 -8.30 -10.21
C LYS A 109 13.52 -8.48 -11.29
N ASN A 110 12.25 -8.69 -10.90
CA ASN A 110 11.12 -8.79 -11.81
C ASN A 110 10.55 -7.42 -12.24
N GLY A 111 11.15 -6.31 -11.80
CA GLY A 111 10.62 -4.97 -12.05
C GLY A 111 9.41 -4.61 -11.18
N GLU A 112 9.14 -5.35 -10.11
CA GLU A 112 7.99 -5.22 -9.24
C GLU A 112 8.38 -4.58 -7.88
N GLY A 113 7.38 -4.26 -7.07
CA GLY A 113 7.61 -3.65 -5.76
C GLY A 113 8.36 -2.32 -5.87
N SER A 114 9.42 -2.14 -5.10
CA SER A 114 10.18 -0.88 -5.09
C SER A 114 10.93 -0.57 -6.40
N ALA A 115 11.11 -1.55 -7.31
CA ALA A 115 11.67 -1.30 -8.62
C ALA A 115 10.82 -0.32 -9.45
N LEU A 116 9.51 -0.31 -9.24
CA LEU A 116 8.57 0.59 -9.91
C LEU A 116 8.90 2.06 -9.66
N MET A 117 9.47 2.40 -8.52
CA MET A 117 9.86 3.79 -8.20
C MET A 117 10.88 4.38 -9.20
N ARG A 118 11.64 3.53 -9.90
CA ARG A 118 12.58 3.97 -10.96
C ARG A 118 11.90 4.19 -12.32
N ASN A 119 10.60 3.91 -12.43
CA ASN A 119 9.84 4.06 -13.67
C ASN A 119 8.49 4.76 -13.41
N PRO A 120 8.49 6.09 -13.17
CA PRO A 120 7.27 6.87 -12.90
C PRO A 120 6.19 6.73 -13.99
N LYS A 121 6.58 6.56 -15.27
CA LYS A 121 5.62 6.35 -16.37
C LYS A 121 4.86 5.04 -16.21
N LEU A 122 5.55 3.96 -15.83
CA LEU A 122 4.89 2.67 -15.58
C LEU A 122 4.00 2.73 -14.34
N VAL A 123 4.41 3.49 -13.30
CA VAL A 123 3.56 3.75 -12.13
C VAL A 123 2.25 4.43 -12.55
N GLU A 124 2.33 5.49 -13.37
CA GLU A 124 1.15 6.19 -13.89
C GLU A 124 0.23 5.25 -14.68
N GLU A 125 0.80 4.42 -15.56
CA GLU A 125 0.04 3.47 -16.37
C GLU A 125 -0.69 2.44 -15.51
N ILE A 126 0.02 1.81 -14.56
CA ILE A 126 -0.55 0.82 -13.63
C ILE A 126 -1.71 1.45 -12.85
N LEU A 127 -1.49 2.59 -12.21
CA LEU A 127 -2.48 3.23 -11.35
C LEU A 127 -3.69 3.72 -12.15
N THR A 128 -3.46 4.30 -13.32
CA THR A 128 -4.55 4.79 -14.19
C THR A 128 -5.44 3.65 -14.67
N LYS A 129 -4.86 2.54 -15.13
CA LYS A 129 -5.64 1.37 -15.58
C LYS A 129 -6.40 0.74 -14.42
N LEU A 130 -5.75 0.58 -13.27
CA LEU A 130 -6.36 -0.02 -12.10
C LEU A 130 -7.55 0.81 -11.58
N VAL A 131 -7.38 2.13 -11.40
CA VAL A 131 -8.47 3.00 -10.94
C VAL A 131 -9.68 2.99 -11.89
N LYS A 132 -9.44 2.85 -13.19
CA LYS A 132 -10.53 2.72 -14.19
C LYS A 132 -11.21 1.36 -14.17
N ALA A 133 -10.52 0.31 -13.74
CA ALA A 133 -11.01 -1.07 -13.79
C ALA A 133 -11.90 -1.43 -12.59
N VAL A 134 -11.79 -0.71 -11.47
CA VAL A 134 -12.50 -1.02 -10.21
C VAL A 134 -13.31 0.16 -9.69
N LYS A 135 -14.35 -0.13 -8.88
CA LYS A 135 -15.18 0.88 -8.19
C LYS A 135 -14.71 1.12 -6.76
N LYS A 136 -14.10 0.11 -6.14
CA LYS A 136 -13.53 0.23 -4.81
C LYS A 136 -12.38 1.22 -4.79
N PRO A 137 -12.14 1.92 -3.66
CA PRO A 137 -11.00 2.82 -3.54
C PRO A 137 -9.68 2.09 -3.83
N VAL A 138 -8.79 2.75 -4.57
CA VAL A 138 -7.44 2.29 -4.83
C VAL A 138 -6.48 3.10 -3.97
N THR A 139 -5.53 2.43 -3.32
CA THR A 139 -4.40 3.05 -2.61
C THR A 139 -3.09 2.51 -3.15
N VAL A 140 -2.00 3.18 -2.85
CA VAL A 140 -0.66 2.72 -3.21
C VAL A 140 0.30 2.91 -2.05
N LYS A 141 1.12 1.88 -1.76
CA LYS A 141 2.16 1.94 -0.74
C LYS A 141 3.55 1.87 -1.36
N PHE A 142 4.37 2.88 -1.10
CA PHE A 142 5.72 3.01 -1.65
C PHE A 142 6.72 3.51 -0.60
N ARG A 143 7.99 3.61 -0.99
CA ARG A 143 9.09 4.11 -0.17
C ARG A 143 9.45 5.56 -0.53
N LYS A 144 10.36 6.20 0.24
CA LYS A 144 10.82 7.55 -0.10
C LYS A 144 11.59 7.60 -1.43
N GLY A 145 12.13 6.47 -1.87
CA GLY A 145 12.88 6.32 -3.10
C GLY A 145 13.45 4.92 -3.26
N PHE A 146 14.12 4.65 -4.36
CA PHE A 146 14.82 3.39 -4.57
C PHE A 146 16.16 3.36 -3.82
N ASP A 147 16.98 4.38 -3.99
CA ASP A 147 18.26 4.61 -3.34
C ASP A 147 18.47 6.12 -3.10
N ASP A 148 19.62 6.51 -2.58
CA ASP A 148 19.91 7.91 -2.27
C ASP A 148 20.05 8.80 -3.53
N THR A 149 20.22 8.21 -4.70
CA THR A 149 20.24 8.94 -5.99
C THR A 149 18.86 9.04 -6.63
N CYS A 150 17.87 8.30 -6.11
CA CYS A 150 16.50 8.23 -6.62
C CYS A 150 15.51 8.39 -5.45
N ILE A 151 15.42 9.61 -4.90
CA ILE A 151 14.43 10.00 -3.88
C ILE A 151 13.29 10.73 -4.60
N ASN A 152 12.17 10.06 -4.82
CA ASN A 152 11.09 10.59 -5.66
C ASN A 152 9.66 10.36 -5.11
N ALA A 153 9.53 10.18 -3.79
CA ALA A 153 8.22 9.95 -3.15
C ALA A 153 7.18 11.04 -3.49
N VAL A 154 7.59 12.30 -3.57
CA VAL A 154 6.70 13.42 -3.91
C VAL A 154 6.18 13.32 -5.34
N GLU A 155 7.04 12.94 -6.29
CA GLU A 155 6.67 12.73 -7.70
C GLU A 155 5.66 11.57 -7.81
N ILE A 156 5.97 10.42 -7.19
CA ILE A 156 5.09 9.24 -7.19
C ILE A 156 3.72 9.57 -6.56
N ALA A 157 3.70 10.34 -5.47
CA ALA A 157 2.44 10.74 -4.84
C ALA A 157 1.57 11.63 -5.75
N LYS A 158 2.18 12.58 -6.47
CA LYS A 158 1.46 13.42 -7.45
C LYS A 158 0.92 12.61 -8.62
N ILE A 159 1.68 11.64 -9.12
CA ILE A 159 1.23 10.71 -10.16
C ILE A 159 0.03 9.91 -9.64
N ALA A 160 0.12 9.38 -8.42
CA ALA A 160 -0.96 8.61 -7.80
C ALA A 160 -2.25 9.45 -7.66
N GLU A 161 -2.14 10.68 -7.16
CA GLU A 161 -3.29 11.60 -7.07
C GLU A 161 -3.89 11.90 -8.45
N SER A 162 -3.05 12.19 -9.44
CA SER A 162 -3.50 12.46 -10.82
C SER A 162 -4.18 11.26 -11.49
N ALA A 163 -3.76 10.05 -11.14
CA ALA A 163 -4.38 8.81 -11.61
C ALA A 163 -5.72 8.49 -10.91
N GLY A 164 -6.09 9.23 -9.85
CA GLY A 164 -7.33 9.04 -9.10
C GLY A 164 -7.22 8.08 -7.91
N VAL A 165 -6.02 7.84 -7.42
CA VAL A 165 -5.77 7.05 -6.20
C VAL A 165 -6.39 7.76 -4.98
N ALA A 166 -7.04 7.01 -4.11
CA ALA A 166 -7.80 7.55 -2.97
C ALA A 166 -6.93 7.89 -1.74
N ALA A 167 -5.77 7.27 -1.58
CA ALA A 167 -4.79 7.58 -0.54
C ALA A 167 -3.42 6.98 -0.90
N VAL A 168 -2.35 7.52 -0.32
CA VAL A 168 -0.99 6.99 -0.45
C VAL A 168 -0.40 6.64 0.91
N ALA A 169 0.35 5.53 1.00
CA ALA A 169 1.12 5.16 2.18
C ALA A 169 2.62 5.25 1.88
N VAL A 170 3.35 6.04 2.67
CA VAL A 170 4.76 6.38 2.43
C VAL A 170 5.64 5.84 3.54
N HIS A 171 6.55 4.92 3.20
CA HIS A 171 7.62 4.52 4.11
C HIS A 171 8.83 5.44 3.96
N GLY A 172 9.24 6.09 5.05
CA GLY A 172 10.32 7.08 5.07
C GLY A 172 11.74 6.51 4.87
N ARG A 173 11.90 5.34 4.26
CA ARG A 173 13.19 4.71 3.90
C ARG A 173 13.27 4.41 2.42
N THR A 174 14.50 4.41 1.88
CA THR A 174 14.74 3.89 0.51
C THR A 174 14.63 2.36 0.48
N ARG A 175 14.57 1.80 -0.73
CA ARG A 175 14.68 0.36 -0.92
C ARG A 175 15.99 -0.19 -0.38
N GLU A 176 17.11 0.50 -0.60
CA GLU A 176 18.44 0.04 -0.17
C GLU A 176 18.59 0.06 1.35
N GLN A 177 17.96 0.99 2.03
CA GLN A 177 17.98 1.01 3.50
C GLN A 177 17.27 -0.20 4.13
N TYR A 178 16.34 -0.86 3.43
CA TYR A 178 15.48 -1.89 4.05
C TYR A 178 14.82 -1.39 5.33
N TYR A 179 15.43 -1.69 6.49
CA TYR A 179 15.03 -1.27 7.84
C TYR A 179 16.18 -0.59 8.60
N SER A 180 17.33 -0.38 7.96
CA SER A 180 18.49 0.26 8.60
C SER A 180 18.28 1.78 8.77
N GLY A 181 19.00 2.37 9.71
CA GLY A 181 18.91 3.80 10.02
C GLY A 181 17.54 4.19 10.57
N LYS A 182 17.14 5.43 10.35
CA LYS A 182 15.82 5.98 10.76
C LYS A 182 14.92 6.25 9.56
N ALA A 183 13.63 6.10 9.73
CA ALA A 183 12.64 6.55 8.75
C ALA A 183 12.64 8.09 8.71
N ASP A 184 12.72 8.63 7.51
CA ASP A 184 12.68 10.06 7.25
C ASP A 184 11.22 10.55 7.23
N TRP A 185 10.76 11.12 8.34
CA TRP A 185 9.41 11.67 8.43
C TRP A 185 9.27 13.00 7.68
N ASN A 186 10.39 13.70 7.39
CA ASN A 186 10.31 14.93 6.61
C ASN A 186 9.80 14.67 5.19
N ILE A 187 10.24 13.58 4.55
CA ILE A 187 9.72 13.24 3.21
C ILE A 187 8.23 12.90 3.24
N ILE A 188 7.72 12.32 4.34
CA ILE A 188 6.28 12.06 4.51
C ILE A 188 5.53 13.39 4.59
N ARG A 189 6.04 14.36 5.35
CA ARG A 189 5.50 15.73 5.43
C ARG A 189 5.53 16.44 4.07
N GLU A 190 6.61 16.30 3.30
CA GLU A 190 6.74 16.84 1.94
C GLU A 190 5.69 16.26 0.99
N VAL A 191 5.49 14.94 1.04
CA VAL A 191 4.41 14.28 0.29
C VAL A 191 3.06 14.84 0.71
N LYS A 192 2.79 14.97 2.03
CA LYS A 192 1.50 15.52 2.53
C LYS A 192 1.23 16.93 2.05
N LYS A 193 2.26 17.78 1.95
CA LYS A 193 2.13 19.14 1.41
C LYS A 193 1.87 19.17 -0.10
N ALA A 194 2.31 18.13 -0.82
CA ALA A 194 2.29 18.09 -2.27
C ALA A 194 0.98 17.55 -2.86
N VAL A 195 0.17 16.81 -2.06
CA VAL A 195 -1.08 16.19 -2.50
C VAL A 195 -2.24 16.52 -1.54
N LYS A 196 -3.47 16.44 -2.06
CA LYS A 196 -4.71 16.68 -1.30
C LYS A 196 -5.28 15.41 -0.70
N ILE A 197 -5.02 14.26 -1.32
CA ILE A 197 -5.47 12.96 -0.84
C ILE A 197 -4.83 12.61 0.52
N PRO A 198 -5.42 11.72 1.32
CA PRO A 198 -4.84 11.23 2.55
C PRO A 198 -3.44 10.64 2.34
N VAL A 199 -2.52 10.98 3.25
CA VAL A 199 -1.17 10.41 3.31
C VAL A 199 -1.02 9.63 4.61
N ILE A 200 -0.67 8.36 4.50
CA ILE A 200 -0.45 7.44 5.60
C ILE A 200 1.06 7.35 5.84
N GLY A 201 1.53 7.88 6.97
CA GLY A 201 2.93 7.79 7.36
C GLY A 201 3.29 6.39 7.84
N ASN A 202 4.47 5.89 7.44
CA ASN A 202 4.96 4.57 7.82
C ASN A 202 6.46 4.58 8.12
N GLY A 203 6.85 3.82 9.15
CA GLY A 203 8.24 3.62 9.60
C GLY A 203 8.52 4.24 10.95
N ASP A 204 9.16 3.45 11.83
CA ASP A 204 9.62 3.83 13.17
C ASP A 204 8.51 4.33 14.13
N VAL A 205 7.32 3.78 13.98
CA VAL A 205 6.22 3.98 14.93
C VAL A 205 6.25 2.84 15.94
N PHE A 206 6.98 3.00 17.03
CA PHE A 206 7.18 1.98 18.05
C PHE A 206 6.33 2.18 19.30
N THR A 207 5.86 3.43 19.52
CA THR A 207 5.11 3.82 20.69
C THR A 207 3.86 4.61 20.31
N PRO A 208 2.84 4.69 21.18
CA PRO A 208 1.69 5.57 20.96
C PRO A 208 2.10 7.05 20.78
N GLN A 209 3.19 7.48 21.45
CA GLN A 209 3.74 8.82 21.32
C GLN A 209 4.31 9.06 19.92
N ASP A 210 4.97 8.07 19.33
CA ASP A 210 5.45 8.16 17.94
C ASP A 210 4.27 8.28 16.97
N ALA A 211 3.21 7.47 17.17
CA ALA A 211 2.01 7.55 16.35
C ALA A 211 1.35 8.94 16.43
N LYS A 212 1.21 9.48 17.63
CA LYS A 212 0.68 10.84 17.85
C LYS A 212 1.52 11.88 17.12
N ARG A 213 2.85 11.84 17.31
CA ARG A 213 3.78 12.78 16.69
C ARG A 213 3.72 12.71 15.16
N LEU A 214 3.69 11.50 14.57
CA LEU A 214 3.61 11.34 13.13
C LEU A 214 2.31 11.91 12.52
N VAL A 215 1.21 11.92 13.27
CA VAL A 215 -0.06 12.51 12.84
C VAL A 215 -0.07 14.02 12.98
N GLU A 216 0.63 14.57 13.98
CA GLU A 216 0.70 16.02 14.25
C GLU A 216 1.71 16.75 13.36
N GLU A 217 2.72 16.08 12.83
CA GLU A 217 3.75 16.62 11.92
C GLU A 217 3.32 16.65 10.46
#